data_05c0c45e1184eb9061aefdd35dc1ebe6
#
_entry.id   05c0c45e1184eb9061aefdd35dc1ebe6
#
_cell.length_a   1.000
_cell.length_b   1.000
_cell.length_c   1.000
_cell.angle_alpha   90.00
_cell.angle_beta   90.00
_cell.angle_gamma   90.00
#
_symmetry.space_group_name_H-M   'P 1'
#
loop_
_entity.id
_entity.type
_entity.pdbx_description
1 polymer ?
#
loop_
_entity_poly.entity_id
_entity_poly.type
_entity_poly.pdbx_seq_one_letter_code
_entity_poly.pdbx_strand_id
1 'polypeptide(L)'
;DVGAPMLRYAHARAESMGVAVHYAQQSAEHMSYDDDTFDFVVSGATLHELSTAGIRNIIRECHRVLKPGGVMIHIEQPQYEGMDPYDQFMRDWDTFGNNEPFWGTLHDLDLEAIAVGGGFERAKVSQTMEWGDEERGQVYNVDKPGEQRSPPWFFYTATK
;
A
#
# COMPACT_ATOMS: atom_id res chain seq x y z
N ASP A 1 -5.10 -2.24 12.30
CA ASP A 1 -6.05 -1.24 11.83
C ASP A 1 -6.53 -0.37 13.00
N VAL A 2 -6.81 0.92 12.74
CA VAL A 2 -7.38 1.85 13.74
C VAL A 2 -8.91 1.78 13.78
N GLY A 3 -9.54 1.26 12.74
CA GLY A 3 -10.99 1.23 12.54
C GLY A 3 -11.69 0.10 13.30
N ALA A 4 -12.11 0.33 14.53
CA ALA A 4 -12.81 -0.69 15.35
C ALA A 4 -14.02 -1.35 14.65
N PRO A 5 -14.88 -0.65 13.87
CA PRO A 5 -15.96 -1.29 13.13
C PRO A 5 -15.45 -2.30 12.09
N MET A 6 -14.40 -1.96 11.37
CA MET A 6 -13.79 -2.84 10.34
C MET A 6 -13.18 -4.08 10.97
N LEU A 7 -12.48 -3.91 12.11
CA LEU A 7 -11.91 -5.04 12.85
C LEU A 7 -12.98 -5.99 13.36
N ARG A 8 -14.10 -5.48 13.88
CA ARG A 8 -15.23 -6.31 14.30
C ARG A 8 -15.84 -7.10 13.15
N TYR A 9 -16.03 -6.45 11.99
CA TYR A 9 -16.53 -7.12 10.81
C TYR A 9 -15.55 -8.20 10.32
N ALA A 10 -14.27 -7.87 10.23
CA ALA A 10 -13.23 -8.81 9.80
C ALA A 10 -13.13 -10.02 10.74
N HIS A 11 -13.22 -9.80 12.05
CA HIS A 11 -13.22 -10.88 13.04
C HIS A 11 -14.43 -11.81 12.85
N ALA A 12 -15.65 -11.28 12.79
CA ALA A 12 -16.85 -12.08 12.56
C ALA A 12 -16.78 -12.84 11.21
N ARG A 13 -16.20 -12.22 10.18
CA ARG A 13 -16.00 -12.86 8.88
C ARG A 13 -15.02 -14.04 8.97
N ALA A 14 -13.87 -13.85 9.63
CA ALA A 14 -12.88 -14.91 9.85
C ALA A 14 -13.49 -16.09 10.62
N GLU A 15 -14.24 -15.82 11.70
CA GLU A 15 -14.95 -16.85 12.44
C GLU A 15 -15.93 -17.62 11.56
N SER A 16 -16.73 -16.92 10.74
CA SER A 16 -17.71 -17.55 9.85
C SER A 16 -17.06 -18.47 8.79
N MET A 17 -15.80 -18.21 8.46
CA MET A 17 -15.00 -18.98 7.50
C MET A 17 -14.13 -20.05 8.16
N GLY A 18 -14.11 -20.13 9.49
CA GLY A 18 -13.25 -21.05 10.22
C GLY A 18 -11.74 -20.71 10.11
N VAL A 19 -11.40 -19.45 9.85
CA VAL A 19 -10.01 -19.00 9.68
C VAL A 19 -9.54 -18.32 10.97
N ALA A 20 -8.41 -18.78 11.51
CA ALA A 20 -7.80 -18.16 12.69
C ALA A 20 -6.98 -16.92 12.28
N VAL A 21 -7.40 -15.74 12.77
CA VAL A 21 -6.72 -14.47 12.54
C VAL A 21 -6.64 -13.70 13.86
N HIS A 22 -5.50 -13.11 14.17
CA HIS A 22 -5.32 -12.20 15.30
C HIS A 22 -5.54 -10.76 14.86
N TYR A 23 -6.52 -10.10 15.46
CA TYR A 23 -6.84 -8.71 15.18
C TYR A 23 -6.40 -7.82 16.34
N ALA A 24 -5.81 -6.65 16.01
CA ALA A 24 -5.45 -5.64 17.00
C ALA A 24 -5.87 -4.25 16.52
N GLN A 25 -6.48 -3.47 17.39
CA GLN A 25 -6.77 -2.06 17.12
C GLN A 25 -5.58 -1.22 17.54
N GLN A 26 -4.79 -0.75 16.56
CA GLN A 26 -3.62 0.09 16.79
C GLN A 26 -3.24 0.88 15.55
N SER A 27 -2.44 1.92 15.71
CA SER A 27 -1.85 2.67 14.61
C SER A 27 -0.64 1.91 14.04
N ALA A 28 -0.54 1.86 12.72
CA ALA A 28 0.63 1.33 12.04
C ALA A 28 1.86 2.27 12.14
N GLU A 29 1.65 3.54 12.53
CA GLU A 29 2.74 4.47 12.79
C GLU A 29 3.48 4.17 14.11
N HIS A 30 2.87 3.42 15.00
CA HIS A 30 3.43 3.02 16.29
C HIS A 30 2.75 1.76 16.79
N MET A 31 3.35 0.61 16.50
CA MET A 31 2.80 -0.69 16.81
C MET A 31 3.28 -1.20 18.17
N SER A 32 2.40 -1.93 18.88
CA SER A 32 2.69 -2.50 20.20
C SER A 32 3.46 -3.84 20.15
N TYR A 33 3.97 -4.21 19.00
CA TYR A 33 4.78 -5.42 18.83
C TYR A 33 6.26 -5.13 19.14
N ASP A 34 6.96 -6.15 19.60
CA ASP A 34 8.41 -6.10 19.81
C ASP A 34 9.17 -6.00 18.47
N ASP A 35 10.43 -5.60 18.53
CA ASP A 35 11.33 -5.63 17.40
C ASP A 35 11.46 -7.07 16.88
N ASP A 36 11.76 -7.23 15.60
CA ASP A 36 12.04 -8.52 14.96
C ASP A 36 10.93 -9.60 15.18
N THR A 37 9.67 -9.19 15.16
CA THR A 37 8.52 -10.06 15.41
C THR A 37 8.06 -10.80 14.17
N PHE A 38 7.99 -10.12 13.01
CA PHE A 38 7.32 -10.62 11.81
C PHE A 38 8.30 -10.98 10.70
N ASP A 39 7.96 -12.04 9.96
CA ASP A 39 8.67 -12.41 8.73
C ASP A 39 8.16 -11.62 7.52
N PHE A 40 6.91 -11.12 7.60
CA PHE A 40 6.26 -10.41 6.50
C PHE A 40 5.30 -9.35 7.03
N VAL A 41 5.34 -8.16 6.42
CA VAL A 41 4.40 -7.07 6.67
C VAL A 41 3.79 -6.64 5.33
N VAL A 42 2.47 -6.57 5.27
CA VAL A 42 1.76 -6.16 4.06
C VAL A 42 0.68 -5.14 4.37
N SER A 43 0.51 -4.17 3.49
CA SER A 43 -0.69 -3.33 3.44
C SER A 43 -1.20 -3.18 2.01
N GLY A 44 -2.48 -2.90 1.86
CA GLY A 44 -3.10 -2.58 0.58
C GLY A 44 -3.91 -1.30 0.71
N ALA A 45 -3.75 -0.38 -0.25
CA ALA A 45 -4.50 0.87 -0.33
C ALA A 45 -4.50 1.64 1.02
N THR A 46 -3.31 1.91 1.55
CA THR A 46 -3.16 2.49 2.91
C THR A 46 -2.29 3.75 2.92
N LEU A 47 -1.19 3.78 2.14
CA LEU A 47 -0.24 4.88 2.24
C LEU A 47 -0.82 6.20 1.72
N HIS A 48 -1.72 6.15 0.74
CA HIS A 48 -2.38 7.33 0.20
C HIS A 48 -3.36 8.01 1.17
N GLU A 49 -3.73 7.33 2.26
CA GLU A 49 -4.55 7.89 3.35
C GLU A 49 -3.71 8.69 4.37
N LEU A 50 -2.40 8.71 4.21
CA LEU A 50 -1.48 9.19 5.22
C LEU A 50 -0.69 10.42 4.76
N SER A 51 -0.42 11.31 5.72
CA SER A 51 0.56 12.36 5.49
C SER A 51 1.97 11.81 5.25
N THR A 52 2.83 12.57 4.60
CA THR A 52 4.24 12.20 4.42
C THR A 52 4.93 11.81 5.72
N ALA A 53 4.59 12.48 6.84
CA ALA A 53 5.10 12.12 8.15
C ALA A 53 4.61 10.74 8.62
N GLY A 54 3.33 10.45 8.42
CA GLY A 54 2.74 9.14 8.72
C GLY A 54 3.38 8.02 7.91
N ILE A 55 3.59 8.23 6.61
CA ILE A 55 4.28 7.27 5.74
C ILE A 55 5.69 6.97 6.28
N ARG A 56 6.47 8.01 6.62
CA ARG A 56 7.81 7.83 7.20
C ARG A 56 7.78 7.04 8.52
N ASN A 57 6.78 7.27 9.36
CA ASN A 57 6.62 6.55 10.61
C ASN A 57 6.28 5.08 10.38
N ILE A 58 5.33 4.78 9.47
CA ILE A 58 4.96 3.41 9.13
C ILE A 58 6.16 2.63 8.57
N ILE A 59 6.91 3.20 7.63
CA ILE A 59 8.06 2.52 7.05
C ILE A 59 9.13 2.21 8.12
N ARG A 60 9.37 3.12 9.06
CA ARG A 60 10.27 2.88 10.20
C ARG A 60 9.75 1.77 11.12
N GLU A 61 8.45 1.78 11.41
CA GLU A 61 7.82 0.73 12.21
C GLU A 61 7.85 -0.63 11.51
N CYS A 62 7.59 -0.67 10.21
CA CYS A 62 7.73 -1.91 9.42
C CYS A 62 9.14 -2.47 9.53
N HIS A 63 10.17 -1.61 9.37
CA HIS A 63 11.56 -2.05 9.56
C HIS A 63 11.81 -2.55 10.98
N ARG A 64 11.30 -1.88 12.01
CA ARG A 64 11.50 -2.27 13.41
C ARG A 64 10.92 -3.66 13.69
N VAL A 65 9.67 -3.89 13.31
CA VAL A 65 8.96 -5.15 13.63
C VAL A 65 9.32 -6.31 12.73
N LEU A 66 9.94 -6.08 11.57
CA LEU A 66 10.42 -7.14 10.70
C LEU A 66 11.69 -7.78 11.28
N LYS A 67 11.77 -9.10 11.20
CA LYS A 67 12.99 -9.86 11.45
C LYS A 67 14.05 -9.56 10.39
N PRO A 68 15.34 -9.78 10.67
CA PRO A 68 16.36 -9.79 9.63
C PRO A 68 15.99 -10.75 8.50
N GLY A 69 15.97 -10.26 7.26
CA GLY A 69 15.50 -10.99 6.07
C GLY A 69 13.98 -10.96 5.86
N GLY A 70 13.22 -10.36 6.76
CA GLY A 70 11.78 -10.16 6.61
C GLY A 70 11.43 -9.13 5.54
N VAL A 71 10.25 -9.23 4.96
CA VAL A 71 9.83 -8.47 3.78
C VAL A 71 8.64 -7.57 4.10
N MET A 72 8.73 -6.32 3.69
CA MET A 72 7.64 -5.35 3.65
C MET A 72 7.09 -5.25 2.23
N ILE A 73 5.76 -5.23 2.08
CA ILE A 73 5.07 -4.93 0.81
C ILE A 73 3.91 -3.97 1.07
N HIS A 74 3.91 -2.84 0.37
CA HIS A 74 2.76 -1.96 0.26
C HIS A 74 2.22 -2.04 -1.17
N ILE A 75 0.92 -2.32 -1.30
CA ILE A 75 0.21 -2.42 -2.58
C ILE A 75 -0.63 -1.15 -2.70
N GLU A 76 -0.29 -0.31 -3.67
CA GLU A 76 -0.84 1.03 -3.80
C GLU A 76 -1.29 1.34 -5.24
N GLN A 77 -1.85 2.50 -5.41
CA GLN A 77 -2.09 3.08 -6.73
C GLN A 77 -0.74 3.49 -7.36
N PRO A 78 -0.62 3.40 -8.69
CA PRO A 78 0.64 3.68 -9.37
C PRO A 78 1.07 5.13 -9.21
N GLN A 79 2.38 5.35 -9.20
CA GLN A 79 2.97 6.69 -9.26
C GLN A 79 2.74 7.34 -10.63
N TYR A 80 2.86 8.68 -10.70
CA TYR A 80 2.60 9.43 -11.94
C TYR A 80 3.76 9.37 -12.95
N GLU A 81 4.94 8.93 -12.52
CA GLU A 81 6.09 8.82 -13.42
C GLU A 81 5.81 7.92 -14.63
N GLY A 82 5.92 8.48 -15.82
CA GLY A 82 5.64 7.76 -17.07
C GLY A 82 4.15 7.60 -17.41
N MET A 83 3.23 8.13 -16.60
CA MET A 83 1.80 8.06 -16.86
C MET A 83 1.37 9.15 -17.86
N ASP A 84 0.42 8.82 -18.73
CA ASP A 84 -0.19 9.78 -19.66
C ASP A 84 -0.84 10.94 -18.89
N PRO A 85 -0.73 12.19 -19.35
CA PRO A 85 -1.31 13.36 -18.68
C PRO A 85 -2.82 13.28 -18.46
N TYR A 86 -3.57 12.62 -19.34
CA TYR A 86 -5.00 12.42 -19.16
C TYR A 86 -5.28 11.45 -18.00
N ASP A 87 -4.50 10.37 -17.89
CA ASP A 87 -4.64 9.42 -16.79
C ASP A 87 -4.26 10.05 -15.45
N GLN A 88 -3.22 10.90 -15.41
CA GLN A 88 -2.90 11.70 -14.22
C GLN A 88 -4.06 12.61 -13.83
N PHE A 89 -4.62 13.36 -14.80
CA PHE A 89 -5.78 14.22 -14.55
C PHE A 89 -6.97 13.43 -14.00
N MET A 90 -7.28 12.27 -14.57
CA MET A 90 -8.40 11.45 -14.11
C MET A 90 -8.20 10.94 -12.68
N ARG A 91 -6.97 10.62 -12.29
CA ARG A 91 -6.65 10.23 -10.91
C ARG A 91 -6.77 11.39 -9.94
N ASP A 92 -6.29 12.58 -10.31
CA ASP A 92 -6.49 13.80 -9.51
C ASP A 92 -7.98 14.14 -9.36
N TRP A 93 -8.76 13.91 -10.40
CA TRP A 93 -10.21 14.08 -10.36
C TRP A 93 -10.89 13.11 -9.38
N ASP A 94 -10.50 11.83 -9.40
CA ASP A 94 -10.99 10.82 -8.47
C ASP A 94 -10.58 11.16 -7.03
N THR A 95 -9.34 11.56 -6.82
CA THR A 95 -8.80 12.04 -5.54
C THR A 95 -9.65 13.18 -4.96
N PHE A 96 -9.96 14.18 -5.80
CA PHE A 96 -10.80 15.29 -5.41
C PHE A 96 -12.23 14.85 -5.10
N GLY A 97 -12.81 14.00 -5.96
CA GLY A 97 -14.17 13.48 -5.81
C GLY A 97 -14.38 12.61 -4.57
N ASN A 98 -13.36 11.87 -4.17
CA ASN A 98 -13.37 10.97 -3.01
C ASN A 98 -12.89 11.64 -1.71
N ASN A 99 -12.46 12.90 -1.77
CA ASN A 99 -11.91 13.63 -0.62
C ASN A 99 -10.69 12.95 0.01
N GLU A 100 -9.73 12.57 -0.81
CA GLU A 100 -8.49 11.89 -0.41
C GLU A 100 -7.30 12.87 -0.44
N PRO A 101 -7.08 13.64 0.65
CA PRO A 101 -6.19 14.79 0.63
C PRO A 101 -4.70 14.45 0.49
N PHE A 102 -4.31 13.20 0.73
CA PHE A 102 -2.91 12.77 0.70
C PHE A 102 -2.52 11.94 -0.53
N TRP A 103 -3.49 11.55 -1.33
CA TRP A 103 -3.25 10.73 -2.53
C TRP A 103 -2.24 11.37 -3.48
N GLY A 104 -2.50 12.62 -3.91
CA GLY A 104 -1.59 13.34 -4.80
C GLY A 104 -0.17 13.46 -4.23
N THR A 105 -0.06 13.64 -2.92
CA THR A 105 1.24 13.72 -2.25
C THR A 105 2.03 12.41 -2.36
N LEU A 106 1.37 11.25 -2.26
CA LEU A 106 2.03 9.95 -2.37
C LEU A 106 2.77 9.78 -3.72
N HIS A 107 2.17 10.27 -4.80
CA HIS A 107 2.73 10.13 -6.14
C HIS A 107 4.04 10.90 -6.36
N ASP A 108 4.25 11.97 -5.59
CA ASP A 108 5.43 12.83 -5.68
C ASP A 108 6.54 12.43 -4.69
N LEU A 109 6.30 11.41 -3.85
CA LEU A 109 7.28 11.00 -2.84
C LEU A 109 8.38 10.12 -3.42
N ASP A 110 9.62 10.41 -3.04
CA ASP A 110 10.74 9.49 -3.19
C ASP A 110 10.64 8.38 -2.12
N LEU A 111 9.89 7.33 -2.48
CA LEU A 111 9.65 6.20 -1.58
C LEU A 111 10.93 5.40 -1.28
N GLU A 112 11.90 5.37 -2.22
CA GLU A 112 13.20 4.74 -1.97
C GLU A 112 13.96 5.49 -0.87
N ALA A 113 14.02 6.82 -0.95
CA ALA A 113 14.64 7.63 0.10
C ALA A 113 13.92 7.48 1.44
N ILE A 114 12.59 7.32 1.43
CA ILE A 114 11.80 7.06 2.63
C ILE A 114 12.16 5.69 3.24
N ALA A 115 12.29 4.63 2.43
CA ALA A 115 12.71 3.32 2.92
C ALA A 115 14.10 3.36 3.55
N VAL A 116 15.06 3.99 2.87
CA VAL A 116 16.42 4.16 3.39
C VAL A 116 16.43 4.95 4.70
N GLY A 117 15.66 6.03 4.77
CA GLY A 117 15.46 6.81 6.01
C GLY A 117 14.77 6.02 7.13
N GLY A 118 14.03 4.98 6.78
CA GLY A 118 13.37 4.03 7.70
C GLY A 118 14.29 2.91 8.21
N GLY A 119 15.47 2.74 7.59
CA GLY A 119 16.46 1.73 8.00
C GLY A 119 16.74 0.63 6.96
N PHE A 120 16.00 0.59 5.83
CA PHE A 120 16.25 -0.39 4.79
C PHE A 120 17.48 -0.07 3.95
N GLU A 121 18.17 -1.09 3.47
CA GLU A 121 19.26 -0.92 2.52
C GLU A 121 18.70 -0.60 1.13
N ARG A 122 19.24 0.44 0.46
CA ARG A 122 18.81 0.86 -0.88
C ARG A 122 18.74 -0.28 -1.89
N ALA A 123 19.72 -1.16 -1.90
CA ALA A 123 19.79 -2.30 -2.83
C ALA A 123 18.70 -3.36 -2.60
N LYS A 124 17.96 -3.27 -1.50
CA LYS A 124 16.87 -4.18 -1.13
C LYS A 124 15.49 -3.53 -1.26
N VAL A 125 15.41 -2.30 -1.76
CA VAL A 125 14.16 -1.60 -2.05
C VAL A 125 13.80 -1.79 -3.50
N SER A 126 12.54 -2.11 -3.78
CA SER A 126 12.02 -2.27 -5.14
C SER A 126 10.66 -1.59 -5.29
N GLN A 127 10.44 -1.03 -6.45
CA GLN A 127 9.18 -0.44 -6.87
C GLN A 127 8.81 -1.03 -8.22
N THR A 128 7.68 -1.71 -8.30
CA THR A 128 7.23 -2.38 -9.53
C THR A 128 5.77 -2.07 -9.79
N MET A 129 5.41 -1.98 -11.06
CA MET A 129 4.02 -1.93 -11.49
C MET A 129 3.64 -3.26 -12.14
N GLU A 130 2.56 -3.85 -11.64
CA GLU A 130 2.00 -5.09 -12.18
C GLU A 130 0.61 -4.83 -12.72
N TRP A 131 0.39 -5.22 -13.96
CA TRP A 131 -0.94 -5.20 -14.56
C TRP A 131 -1.71 -6.43 -14.10
N GLY A 132 -2.97 -6.24 -13.74
CA GLY A 132 -3.85 -7.38 -13.46
C GLY A 132 -3.95 -8.32 -14.67
N ASP A 133 -4.09 -9.62 -14.36
CA ASP A 133 -4.23 -10.67 -15.35
C ASP A 133 -5.39 -10.34 -16.32
N GLU A 134 -5.11 -10.36 -17.62
CA GLU A 134 -6.10 -10.07 -18.68
C GLU A 134 -7.31 -11.01 -18.62
N GLU A 135 -7.16 -12.20 -18.07
CA GLU A 135 -8.26 -13.18 -17.91
C GLU A 135 -9.18 -12.88 -16.72
N ARG A 136 -8.77 -12.07 -15.74
CA ARG A 136 -9.51 -11.80 -14.50
C ARG A 136 -9.88 -10.34 -14.29
N GLY A 137 -9.26 -9.42 -15.00
CA GLY A 137 -9.44 -7.99 -14.82
C GLY A 137 -10.38 -7.39 -15.85
N GLN A 138 -11.33 -6.64 -15.40
CA GLN A 138 -12.01 -5.68 -16.28
C GLN A 138 -11.00 -4.55 -16.55
N VAL A 139 -10.59 -4.42 -17.80
CA VAL A 139 -9.54 -3.51 -18.22
C VAL A 139 -10.16 -2.45 -19.11
N TYR A 140 -10.11 -1.17 -18.74
CA TYR A 140 -10.46 -0.08 -19.64
C TYR A 140 -9.34 0.10 -20.66
N ASN A 141 -9.60 -0.23 -21.91
CA ASN A 141 -8.72 0.08 -23.02
C ASN A 141 -9.39 1.18 -23.87
N VAL A 142 -8.79 2.38 -23.90
CA VAL A 142 -9.27 3.49 -24.72
C VAL A 142 -9.30 3.17 -26.21
N ASP A 143 -8.42 2.27 -26.67
CA ASP A 143 -8.32 1.85 -28.07
C ASP A 143 -9.34 0.75 -28.44
N LYS A 144 -10.00 0.16 -27.43
CA LYS A 144 -11.02 -0.87 -27.60
C LYS A 144 -12.18 -0.61 -26.63
N PRO A 145 -13.18 0.19 -27.03
CA PRO A 145 -14.37 0.44 -26.22
C PRO A 145 -15.03 -0.89 -25.83
N GLY A 146 -15.12 -1.16 -24.51
CA GLY A 146 -15.69 -2.38 -23.96
C GLY A 146 -14.67 -3.35 -23.35
N GLU A 147 -13.37 -3.16 -23.57
CA GLU A 147 -12.33 -3.85 -22.79
C GLU A 147 -11.94 -2.97 -21.59
N GLN A 148 -12.20 -3.46 -20.42
CA GLN A 148 -11.92 -2.80 -19.16
C GLN A 148 -10.58 -3.30 -18.59
N ARG A 149 -9.53 -2.45 -18.54
CA ARG A 149 -8.27 -2.77 -17.87
C ARG A 149 -8.35 -2.42 -16.39
N SER A 150 -8.04 -3.35 -15.51
CA SER A 150 -7.72 -2.99 -14.14
C SER A 150 -6.53 -2.01 -14.17
N PRO A 151 -6.59 -0.90 -13.43
CA PRO A 151 -5.41 -0.06 -13.29
C PRO A 151 -4.24 -0.91 -12.78
N PRO A 152 -3.00 -0.60 -13.19
CA PRO A 152 -1.85 -1.33 -12.66
C PRO A 152 -1.78 -1.15 -11.16
N TRP A 153 -1.38 -2.20 -10.47
CA TRP A 153 -1.04 -2.13 -9.06
C TRP A 153 0.43 -1.76 -8.92
N PHE A 154 0.70 -0.86 -8.01
CA PHE A 154 2.05 -0.46 -7.65
C PHE A 154 2.49 -1.21 -6.39
N PHE A 155 3.60 -1.91 -6.48
CA PHE A 155 4.19 -2.65 -5.36
C PHE A 155 5.45 -1.93 -4.88
N TYR A 156 5.40 -1.47 -3.66
CA TYR A 156 6.53 -0.92 -2.95
C TYR A 156 7.03 -1.93 -1.93
N THR A 157 8.21 -2.48 -2.16
CA THR A 157 8.76 -3.58 -1.38
C THR A 157 10.12 -3.24 -0.81
N ALA A 158 10.42 -3.77 0.37
CA ALA A 158 11.76 -3.70 0.95
C ALA A 158 12.03 -4.93 1.83
N THR A 159 13.29 -5.37 1.85
CA THR A 159 13.77 -6.47 2.72
C THR A 159 14.70 -5.90 3.79
N LYS A 160 14.47 -6.28 5.05
CA LYS A 160 15.31 -5.91 6.19
C LYS A 160 16.64 -6.67 6.22
#